data_3449f66acdec2f14a2ccdd1e22731bc6
#
_entry.id   3449f66acdec2f14a2ccdd1e22731bc6
#
_cell.length_a   1.000
_cell.length_b   1.000
_cell.length_c   1.000
_cell.angle_alpha   90.00
_cell.angle_beta   90.00
_cell.angle_gamma   90.00
#
_symmetry.space_group_name_H-M   'P 1'
#
loop_
_entity.id
_entity.type
_entity.pdbx_description
1 polymer ?
#
loop_
_entity_poly.entity_id
_entity_poly.type
_entity_poly.pdbx_seq_one_letter_code
_entity_poly.pdbx_strand_id
1 'polypeptide(L)'
;LHLLSRRQRQMCIRDSIKSAGIVGERYGIPIYTTEAILQGMNRNYCMVEKVYSAHRNIVKEVPFRIRDFEITAFEVPHDGTDNVGYFIRFGRHKFAFATDLGHITDIAAHYLKQANFMVIEANYDEEMLINGTYPPYLKKRILAGSGHMDNAATGEFLARNFTSDLKYIFLCHLSRDNNHPELAYKTIEYRLYQEGIRVGKDVELVALTRNHPSEYYNFGE
;
A
#
# COMPACT_ATOMS: atom_id res chain seq x y z
N LEU A 1 -20.62 15.97 14.09
CA LEU A 1 -20.43 14.61 13.54
C LEU A 1 -19.46 14.56 12.35
N HIS A 2 -19.31 15.66 11.59
CA HIS A 2 -18.34 15.75 10.48
C HIS A 2 -16.86 15.91 10.89
N LEU A 3 -16.58 16.20 12.14
CA LEU A 3 -15.22 16.54 12.62
C LEU A 3 -14.29 15.33 12.79
N LEU A 4 -14.81 14.16 13.16
CA LEU A 4 -13.99 12.97 13.40
C LEU A 4 -13.52 12.30 12.10
N SER A 5 -14.38 12.19 11.09
CA SER A 5 -14.01 11.64 9.78
C SER A 5 -13.03 12.55 9.03
N ARG A 6 -13.15 13.87 9.18
CA ARG A 6 -12.15 14.82 8.67
C ARG A 6 -10.79 14.67 9.39
N ARG A 7 -10.77 14.41 10.69
CA ARG A 7 -9.52 14.24 11.44
C ARG A 7 -8.75 12.97 11.05
N GLN A 8 -9.42 11.85 10.80
CA GLN A 8 -8.76 10.62 10.34
C GLN A 8 -8.21 10.75 8.91
N ARG A 9 -8.99 11.30 7.97
CA ARG A 9 -8.50 11.66 6.62
C ARG A 9 -7.32 12.64 6.70
N GLN A 10 -7.37 13.58 7.64
CA GLN A 10 -6.33 14.58 7.82
C GLN A 10 -5.01 13.98 8.35
N MET A 11 -5.05 12.93 9.18
CA MET A 11 -3.84 12.31 9.70
C MET A 11 -3.07 11.57 8.60
N CYS A 12 -3.70 10.72 7.80
CA CYS A 12 -3.03 10.00 6.72
C CYS A 12 -2.46 10.94 5.65
N ILE A 13 -3.24 11.87 5.14
CA ILE A 13 -2.81 12.86 4.14
C ILE A 13 -1.76 13.81 4.72
N ARG A 14 -1.94 14.24 5.96
CA ARG A 14 -1.04 15.19 6.63
C ARG A 14 0.38 14.65 6.76
N ASP A 15 0.52 13.38 7.10
CA ASP A 15 1.84 12.77 7.32
C ASP A 15 2.55 12.48 5.98
N SER A 16 1.79 12.10 4.95
CA SER A 16 2.35 11.68 3.65
C SER A 16 2.75 12.85 2.74
N ILE A 17 1.98 13.94 2.70
CA ILE A 17 2.23 15.02 1.72
C ILE A 17 2.76 16.32 2.34
N LYS A 18 2.68 16.49 3.65
CA LYS A 18 3.00 17.75 4.34
C LYS A 18 4.36 18.33 3.94
N SER A 19 5.36 17.48 3.80
CA SER A 19 6.75 17.87 3.53
C SER A 19 7.19 17.65 2.08
N ALA A 20 6.32 17.12 1.21
CA ALA A 20 6.70 16.79 -0.17
C ALA A 20 7.24 18.00 -0.94
N GLY A 21 6.60 19.15 -0.83
CA GLY A 21 7.08 20.38 -1.46
C GLY A 21 8.42 20.84 -0.93
N ILE A 22 8.63 20.76 0.40
CA ILE A 22 9.93 21.10 1.01
C ILE A 22 11.02 20.17 0.46
N VAL A 23 10.75 18.87 0.44
CA VAL A 23 11.70 17.86 -0.07
C VAL A 23 12.02 18.12 -1.55
N GLY A 24 10.99 18.42 -2.34
CA GLY A 24 11.15 18.68 -3.76
C GLY A 24 11.85 20.01 -4.06
N GLU A 25 11.25 21.11 -3.63
CA GLU A 25 11.66 22.44 -4.07
C GLU A 25 12.92 22.95 -3.36
N ARG A 26 13.09 22.67 -2.06
CA ARG A 26 14.27 23.15 -1.30
C ARG A 26 15.46 22.22 -1.37
N TYR A 27 15.23 20.90 -1.40
CA TYR A 27 16.32 19.92 -1.42
C TYR A 27 16.59 19.37 -2.84
N GLY A 28 15.83 19.78 -3.85
CA GLY A 28 16.02 19.38 -5.23
C GLY A 28 15.75 17.89 -5.50
N ILE A 29 14.96 17.24 -4.65
CA ILE A 29 14.64 15.82 -4.81
C ILE A 29 13.42 15.69 -5.72
N PRO A 30 13.52 15.03 -6.90
CA PRO A 30 12.41 14.90 -7.81
C PRO A 30 11.21 14.17 -7.20
N ILE A 31 10.02 14.70 -7.43
CA ILE A 31 8.74 14.13 -6.99
C ILE A 31 8.03 13.54 -8.19
N TYR A 32 7.97 12.22 -8.27
CA TYR A 32 7.35 11.49 -9.37
C TYR A 32 5.89 11.18 -9.03
N THR A 33 4.96 11.81 -9.72
CA THR A 33 3.51 11.55 -9.55
C THR A 33 2.78 11.74 -10.87
N THR A 34 1.54 11.22 -10.97
CA THR A 34 0.65 11.61 -12.06
C THR A 34 0.24 13.08 -11.90
N GLU A 35 -0.18 13.71 -12.99
CA GLU A 35 -0.67 15.09 -12.97
C GLU A 35 -1.87 15.26 -12.02
N ALA A 36 -2.77 14.26 -11.98
CA ALA A 36 -3.93 14.29 -11.10
C ALA A 36 -3.53 14.26 -9.61
N ILE A 37 -2.55 13.43 -9.25
CA ILE A 37 -1.98 13.40 -7.88
C ILE A 37 -1.34 14.74 -7.54
N LEU A 38 -0.53 15.31 -8.44
CA LEU A 38 0.10 16.63 -8.23
C LEU A 38 -0.93 17.70 -7.93
N GLN A 39 -1.98 17.77 -8.76
CA GLN A 39 -3.06 18.74 -8.57
C GLN A 39 -3.80 18.53 -7.24
N GLY A 40 -4.09 17.28 -6.89
CA GLY A 40 -4.68 16.92 -5.59
C GLY A 40 -3.81 17.33 -4.41
N MET A 41 -2.51 17.04 -4.47
CA MET A 41 -1.52 17.45 -3.49
C MET A 41 -1.48 18.97 -3.34
N ASN A 42 -1.31 19.69 -4.46
CA ASN A 42 -1.16 21.14 -4.45
C ASN A 42 -2.43 21.89 -4.01
N ARG A 43 -3.62 21.30 -4.14
CA ARG A 43 -4.87 21.84 -3.58
C ARG A 43 -5.02 21.57 -2.09
N ASN A 44 -4.27 20.61 -1.55
CA ASN A 44 -4.42 20.23 -0.15
C ASN A 44 -3.80 21.27 0.78
N TYR A 45 -4.57 21.71 1.76
CA TYR A 45 -4.13 22.72 2.74
C TYR A 45 -3.07 22.21 3.72
N CYS A 46 -2.87 20.91 3.84
CA CYS A 46 -1.83 20.34 4.69
C CYS A 46 -0.42 20.48 4.08
N MET A 47 -0.30 20.72 2.78
CA MET A 47 1.00 20.98 2.16
C MET A 47 1.56 22.33 2.58
N VAL A 48 2.71 22.31 3.24
CA VAL A 48 3.40 23.53 3.67
C VAL A 48 3.95 24.31 2.46
N GLU A 49 4.50 23.60 1.51
CA GLU A 49 5.05 24.14 0.28
C GLU A 49 4.52 23.31 -0.91
N LYS A 50 4.12 24.01 -1.97
CA LYS A 50 3.59 23.35 -3.17
C LYS A 50 4.72 22.80 -4.03
N VAL A 51 4.43 21.76 -4.80
CA VAL A 51 5.38 21.16 -5.75
C VAL A 51 5.18 21.79 -7.12
N TYR A 52 6.25 22.29 -7.73
CA TYR A 52 6.27 22.91 -9.07
C TYR A 52 7.45 22.39 -9.90
N SER A 53 8.66 22.89 -9.65
CA SER A 53 9.84 22.59 -10.45
C SER A 53 10.39 21.17 -10.21
N ALA A 54 10.16 20.64 -9.02
CA ALA A 54 10.59 19.30 -8.65
C ALA A 54 9.71 18.20 -9.25
N HIS A 55 8.53 18.50 -9.79
CA HIS A 55 7.62 17.51 -10.35
C HIS A 55 8.18 16.82 -11.58
N ARG A 56 8.00 15.52 -11.63
CA ARG A 56 8.25 14.66 -12.80
C ARG A 56 6.99 13.85 -13.05
N ASN A 57 6.31 14.17 -14.15
CA ASN A 57 5.07 13.50 -14.50
C ASN A 57 5.34 12.04 -14.88
N ILE A 58 4.53 11.14 -14.32
CA ILE A 58 4.47 9.74 -14.69
C ILE A 58 3.11 9.40 -15.26
N VAL A 59 3.07 8.38 -16.11
CA VAL A 59 1.83 7.85 -16.70
C VAL A 59 1.64 6.44 -16.19
N LYS A 60 0.42 6.11 -15.77
CA LYS A 60 0.10 4.75 -15.32
C LYS A 60 0.36 3.74 -16.43
N GLU A 61 0.91 2.58 -16.05
CA GLU A 61 1.26 1.46 -16.94
C GLU A 61 2.36 1.77 -17.97
N VAL A 62 2.97 2.95 -17.91
CA VAL A 62 4.14 3.30 -18.71
C VAL A 62 5.39 3.27 -17.83
N PRO A 63 6.35 2.38 -18.10
CA PRO A 63 7.59 2.29 -17.34
C PRO A 63 8.43 3.56 -17.46
N PHE A 64 9.05 3.98 -16.35
CA PHE A 64 10.06 5.03 -16.32
C PHE A 64 11.27 4.56 -15.52
N ARG A 65 12.41 5.25 -15.68
CA ARG A 65 13.65 4.85 -15.02
C ARG A 65 14.18 5.93 -14.08
N ILE A 66 14.64 5.45 -12.92
CA ILE A 66 15.42 6.24 -11.97
C ILE A 66 16.70 5.45 -11.72
N ARG A 67 17.81 5.88 -12.32
CA ARG A 67 19.07 5.12 -12.32
C ARG A 67 18.85 3.69 -12.82
N ASP A 68 19.18 2.68 -12.00
CA ASP A 68 19.07 1.26 -12.33
C ASP A 68 17.68 0.67 -12.06
N PHE A 69 16.77 1.47 -11.48
CA PHE A 69 15.41 1.05 -11.22
C PHE A 69 14.51 1.36 -12.42
N GLU A 70 13.76 0.36 -12.87
CA GLU A 70 12.64 0.53 -13.79
C GLU A 70 11.34 0.43 -12.98
N ILE A 71 10.53 1.47 -13.05
CA ILE A 71 9.36 1.65 -12.20
C ILE A 71 8.13 1.80 -13.08
N THR A 72 7.09 1.04 -12.78
CA THR A 72 5.78 1.18 -13.41
C THR A 72 4.75 1.48 -12.32
N ALA A 73 4.06 2.62 -12.44
CA ALA A 73 2.91 2.93 -11.61
C ALA A 73 1.67 2.25 -12.21
N PHE A 74 0.88 1.56 -11.40
CA PHE A 74 -0.36 0.94 -11.82
C PHE A 74 -1.54 1.39 -10.97
N GLU A 75 -2.74 1.35 -11.53
CA GLU A 75 -3.93 1.81 -10.83
C GLU A 75 -4.31 0.90 -9.66
N VAL A 76 -4.65 1.52 -8.51
CA VAL A 76 -5.24 0.83 -7.36
C VAL A 76 -6.54 1.53 -6.96
N PRO A 77 -7.62 0.77 -6.67
CA PRO A 77 -8.92 1.34 -6.33
C PRO A 77 -8.92 1.84 -4.89
N HIS A 78 -9.05 3.14 -4.74
CA HIS A 78 -9.24 3.80 -3.45
C HIS A 78 -10.01 5.10 -3.64
N ASP A 79 -10.60 5.64 -2.58
CA ASP A 79 -11.40 6.86 -2.64
C ASP A 79 -10.59 8.17 -2.66
N GLY A 80 -9.36 8.12 -3.16
CA GLY A 80 -8.50 9.28 -3.39
C GLY A 80 -8.72 9.95 -4.75
N THR A 81 -7.93 10.98 -5.03
CA THR A 81 -8.00 11.72 -6.32
C THR A 81 -7.51 10.87 -7.48
N ASP A 82 -6.43 10.13 -7.27
CA ASP A 82 -5.82 9.19 -8.20
C ASP A 82 -4.83 8.35 -7.39
N ASN A 83 -4.99 7.03 -7.39
CA ASN A 83 -4.18 6.18 -6.53
C ASN A 83 -3.40 5.20 -7.36
N VAL A 84 -2.14 5.00 -6.99
CA VAL A 84 -1.24 4.11 -7.72
C VAL A 84 -0.47 3.19 -6.78
N GLY A 85 -0.32 1.95 -7.19
CA GLY A 85 0.71 1.05 -6.72
C GLY A 85 1.95 1.15 -7.60
N TYR A 86 3.03 0.55 -7.18
CA TYR A 86 4.30 0.57 -7.93
C TYR A 86 4.83 -0.84 -8.13
N PHE A 87 5.24 -1.12 -9.36
CA PHE A 87 6.02 -2.29 -9.71
C PHE A 87 7.43 -1.84 -10.07
N ILE A 88 8.41 -2.32 -9.31
CA ILE A 88 9.80 -1.85 -9.39
C ILE A 88 10.69 -3.03 -9.76
N ARG A 89 11.48 -2.87 -10.82
CA ARG A 89 12.46 -3.84 -11.28
C ARG A 89 13.87 -3.32 -11.03
N PHE A 90 14.71 -4.15 -10.44
CA PHE A 90 16.12 -3.87 -10.23
C PHE A 90 16.92 -5.16 -10.46
N GLY A 91 17.71 -5.21 -11.52
CA GLY A 91 18.35 -6.45 -11.95
C GLY A 91 17.33 -7.57 -12.15
N ARG A 92 17.48 -8.67 -11.41
CA ARG A 92 16.53 -9.80 -11.42
C ARG A 92 15.35 -9.64 -10.44
N HIS A 93 15.44 -8.68 -9.55
CA HIS A 93 14.46 -8.48 -8.49
C HIS A 93 13.25 -7.69 -8.97
N LYS A 94 12.07 -8.11 -8.53
CA LYS A 94 10.77 -7.51 -8.85
C LYS A 94 10.02 -7.24 -7.55
N PHE A 95 9.79 -5.97 -7.26
CA PHE A 95 9.01 -5.51 -6.11
C PHE A 95 7.64 -5.06 -6.58
N ALA A 96 6.59 -5.46 -5.89
CA ALA A 96 5.28 -4.85 -6.03
C ALA A 96 4.88 -4.17 -4.73
N PHE A 97 4.40 -2.97 -4.82
CA PHE A 97 3.99 -2.14 -3.69
C PHE A 97 2.55 -1.66 -3.92
N ALA A 98 1.59 -2.17 -3.12
CA ALA A 98 0.18 -1.79 -3.21
C ALA A 98 -0.40 -1.57 -1.81
N THR A 99 -0.69 -0.33 -1.50
CA THR A 99 -1.34 0.12 -0.26
C THR A 99 -2.47 1.09 -0.60
N ASP A 100 -3.34 1.40 0.32
CA ASP A 100 -4.59 2.12 0.05
C ASP A 100 -5.40 1.43 -1.06
N LEU A 101 -5.64 0.14 -0.85
CA LEU A 101 -6.19 -0.78 -1.82
C LEU A 101 -7.55 -1.30 -1.34
N GLY A 102 -8.64 -0.84 -1.93
CA GLY A 102 -9.99 -1.25 -1.54
C GLY A 102 -10.31 -2.70 -1.94
N HIS A 103 -9.81 -3.13 -3.08
CA HIS A 103 -9.86 -4.50 -3.58
C HIS A 103 -8.80 -4.72 -4.66
N ILE A 104 -8.52 -5.95 -5.01
CA ILE A 104 -7.54 -6.27 -6.06
C ILE A 104 -8.23 -6.31 -7.41
N THR A 105 -7.88 -5.36 -8.29
CA THR A 105 -8.30 -5.34 -9.69
C THR A 105 -7.45 -6.28 -10.54
N ASP A 106 -7.88 -6.57 -11.78
CA ASP A 106 -7.07 -7.36 -12.72
C ASP A 106 -5.73 -6.71 -13.01
N ILE A 107 -5.69 -5.38 -13.09
CA ILE A 107 -4.45 -4.60 -13.27
C ILE A 107 -3.53 -4.78 -12.07
N ALA A 108 -4.02 -4.56 -10.85
CA ALA A 108 -3.22 -4.76 -9.65
C ALA A 108 -2.73 -6.21 -9.53
N ALA A 109 -3.61 -7.19 -9.79
CA ALA A 109 -3.27 -8.60 -9.79
C ALA A 109 -2.17 -8.94 -10.80
N HIS A 110 -2.21 -8.34 -12.00
CA HIS A 110 -1.19 -8.54 -13.03
C HIS A 110 0.22 -8.20 -12.52
N TYR A 111 0.38 -7.07 -11.82
CA TYR A 111 1.68 -6.67 -11.27
C TYR A 111 2.06 -7.44 -10.02
N LEU A 112 1.11 -7.65 -9.10
CA LEU A 112 1.36 -8.36 -7.85
C LEU A 112 1.83 -9.80 -8.09
N LYS A 113 1.23 -10.53 -9.03
CA LYS A 113 1.60 -11.92 -9.35
C LYS A 113 3.02 -12.10 -9.91
N GLN A 114 3.64 -11.04 -10.40
CA GLN A 114 5.00 -11.09 -10.95
C GLN A 114 6.09 -10.84 -9.90
N ALA A 115 5.72 -10.41 -8.68
CA ALA A 115 6.65 -9.96 -7.67
C ALA A 115 7.45 -11.10 -7.05
N ASN A 116 8.74 -10.84 -6.77
CA ASN A 116 9.55 -11.64 -5.84
C ASN A 116 9.38 -11.12 -4.40
N PHE A 117 9.13 -9.83 -4.26
CA PHE A 117 8.97 -9.12 -3.00
C PHE A 117 7.70 -8.28 -3.07
N MET A 118 6.76 -8.54 -2.20
CA MET A 118 5.45 -7.89 -2.24
C MET A 118 5.20 -7.12 -0.94
N VAL A 119 4.88 -5.85 -1.06
CA VAL A 119 4.31 -5.03 0.02
C VAL A 119 2.84 -4.83 -0.31
N ILE A 120 1.97 -5.40 0.49
CA ILE A 120 0.53 -5.42 0.24
C ILE A 120 -0.26 -5.02 1.49
N GLU A 121 -1.39 -4.37 1.27
CA GLU A 121 -2.26 -3.96 2.35
C GLU A 121 -2.95 -5.16 3.04
N ALA A 122 -2.96 -5.12 4.38
CA ALA A 122 -3.81 -5.94 5.25
C ALA A 122 -4.35 -5.01 6.35
N ASN A 123 -5.37 -4.21 6.00
CA ASN A 123 -5.74 -3.08 6.83
C ASN A 123 -6.52 -3.46 8.06
N TYR A 124 -7.55 -4.28 7.93
CA TYR A 124 -8.45 -4.57 9.05
C TYR A 124 -8.81 -6.06 9.16
N ASP A 125 -9.21 -6.43 10.34
CA ASP A 125 -9.96 -7.64 10.62
C ASP A 125 -11.45 -7.32 10.64
N GLU A 126 -12.26 -8.12 9.94
CA GLU A 126 -13.68 -7.84 9.76
C GLU A 126 -14.45 -7.85 11.08
N GLU A 127 -14.16 -8.79 11.98
CA GLU A 127 -14.83 -8.86 13.29
C GLU A 127 -14.46 -7.67 14.17
N MET A 128 -13.18 -7.27 14.18
CA MET A 128 -12.75 -6.06 14.88
C MET A 128 -13.41 -4.81 14.31
N LEU A 129 -13.56 -4.72 13.00
CA LEU A 129 -14.22 -3.58 12.36
C LEU A 129 -15.71 -3.53 12.72
N ILE A 130 -16.42 -4.66 12.63
CA ILE A 130 -17.86 -4.75 12.93
C ILE A 130 -18.13 -4.41 14.39
N ASN A 131 -17.34 -4.95 15.31
CA ASN A 131 -17.52 -4.78 16.76
C ASN A 131 -16.80 -3.52 17.31
N GLY A 132 -15.95 -2.89 16.50
CA GLY A 132 -15.16 -1.73 16.90
C GLY A 132 -15.97 -0.45 17.08
N THR A 133 -15.30 0.60 17.52
CA THR A 133 -15.89 1.89 17.89
C THR A 133 -16.22 2.81 16.71
N TYR A 134 -15.92 2.41 15.47
CA TYR A 134 -16.17 3.23 14.29
C TYR A 134 -17.68 3.45 14.06
N PRO A 135 -18.08 4.67 13.66
CA PRO A 135 -19.48 4.97 13.33
C PRO A 135 -19.98 4.07 12.18
N PRO A 136 -21.29 3.72 12.17
CA PRO A 136 -21.87 2.82 11.17
C PRO A 136 -21.61 3.23 9.71
N TYR A 137 -21.64 4.52 9.39
CA TYR A 137 -21.36 5.01 8.04
C TYR A 137 -19.92 4.75 7.60
N LEU A 138 -18.95 4.81 8.53
CA LEU A 138 -17.55 4.55 8.24
C LEU A 138 -17.29 3.05 8.04
N LYS A 139 -17.89 2.20 8.89
CA LYS A 139 -17.88 0.74 8.72
C LYS A 139 -18.43 0.35 7.35
N LYS A 140 -19.62 0.86 6.98
CA LYS A 140 -20.23 0.61 5.68
C LYS A 140 -19.33 1.02 4.51
N ARG A 141 -18.66 2.17 4.62
CA ARG A 141 -17.73 2.66 3.60
C ARG A 141 -16.51 1.73 3.44
N ILE A 142 -15.92 1.27 4.55
CA ILE A 142 -14.77 0.37 4.52
C ILE A 142 -15.18 -0.97 3.89
N LEU A 143 -16.29 -1.55 4.33
CA LEU A 143 -16.83 -2.82 3.82
C LEU A 143 -17.32 -2.75 2.36
N ALA A 144 -17.52 -1.56 1.80
CA ALA A 144 -17.98 -1.41 0.41
C ALA A 144 -16.89 -1.67 -0.65
N GLY A 145 -15.68 -2.10 -0.25
CA GLY A 145 -14.60 -2.46 -1.18
C GLY A 145 -13.92 -1.29 -1.90
N SER A 146 -14.22 -0.05 -1.52
CA SER A 146 -13.54 1.16 -2.03
C SER A 146 -12.62 1.82 -1.01
N GLY A 147 -12.55 1.26 0.19
CA GLY A 147 -11.72 1.76 1.28
C GLY A 147 -10.40 1.02 1.38
N HIS A 148 -10.41 -0.08 2.08
CA HIS A 148 -9.20 -0.84 2.40
C HIS A 148 -9.48 -2.34 2.33
N MET A 149 -8.42 -3.16 2.25
CA MET A 149 -8.53 -4.62 2.25
C MET A 149 -8.55 -5.19 3.66
N ASP A 150 -9.39 -6.19 3.86
CA ASP A 150 -9.35 -7.01 5.08
C ASP A 150 -8.26 -8.09 4.99
N ASN A 151 -7.88 -8.63 6.16
CA ASN A 151 -6.84 -9.65 6.28
C ASN A 151 -7.19 -10.93 5.51
N ALA A 152 -8.45 -11.35 5.52
CA ALA A 152 -8.87 -12.60 4.90
C ALA A 152 -8.83 -12.49 3.38
N ALA A 153 -9.33 -11.38 2.79
CA ALA A 153 -9.28 -11.13 1.35
C ALA A 153 -7.84 -11.04 0.84
N THR A 154 -6.95 -10.37 1.60
CA THR A 154 -5.52 -10.34 1.28
C THR A 154 -4.92 -11.75 1.31
N GLY A 155 -5.20 -12.53 2.36
CA GLY A 155 -4.73 -13.90 2.48
C GLY A 155 -5.25 -14.80 1.35
N GLU A 156 -6.51 -14.66 0.96
CA GLU A 156 -7.11 -15.42 -0.14
C GLU A 156 -6.46 -15.10 -1.48
N PHE A 157 -6.22 -13.81 -1.78
CA PHE A 157 -5.49 -13.43 -2.99
C PHE A 157 -4.08 -14.04 -3.02
N LEU A 158 -3.34 -13.92 -1.93
CA LEU A 158 -1.98 -14.44 -1.81
C LEU A 158 -1.94 -15.96 -1.99
N ALA A 159 -2.84 -16.69 -1.34
CA ALA A 159 -2.89 -18.14 -1.39
C ALA A 159 -3.24 -18.66 -2.80
N ARG A 160 -4.26 -18.07 -3.45
CA ARG A 160 -4.68 -18.47 -4.79
C ARG A 160 -3.69 -18.10 -5.90
N ASN A 161 -2.85 -17.12 -5.69
CA ASN A 161 -1.93 -16.59 -6.70
C ASN A 161 -0.46 -16.77 -6.33
N PHE A 162 -0.18 -17.60 -5.36
CA PHE A 162 1.18 -17.90 -4.95
C PHE A 162 1.99 -18.51 -6.10
N THR A 163 3.23 -18.06 -6.21
CA THR A 163 4.23 -18.66 -7.09
C THR A 163 5.52 -18.87 -6.31
N SER A 164 6.32 -19.86 -6.68
CA SER A 164 7.62 -20.13 -6.04
C SER A 164 8.63 -18.99 -6.19
N ASP A 165 8.36 -18.04 -7.08
CA ASP A 165 9.17 -16.83 -7.27
C ASP A 165 8.92 -15.78 -6.19
N LEU A 166 7.77 -15.81 -5.51
CA LEU A 166 7.46 -14.91 -4.40
C LEU A 166 8.23 -15.35 -3.15
N LYS A 167 9.15 -14.50 -2.69
CA LYS A 167 10.05 -14.80 -1.57
C LYS A 167 9.63 -14.12 -0.28
N TYR A 168 9.16 -12.86 -0.37
CA TYR A 168 8.75 -12.09 0.80
C TYR A 168 7.40 -11.42 0.58
N ILE A 169 6.57 -11.48 1.59
CA ILE A 169 5.31 -10.77 1.72
C ILE A 169 5.40 -9.85 2.94
N PHE A 170 5.31 -8.55 2.71
CA PHE A 170 5.23 -7.55 3.77
C PHE A 170 3.80 -7.03 3.86
N LEU A 171 3.14 -7.31 4.97
CA LEU A 171 1.80 -6.77 5.26
C LEU A 171 1.95 -5.36 5.79
N CYS A 172 1.29 -4.42 5.13
CA CYS A 172 1.40 -3.01 5.48
C CYS A 172 0.04 -2.35 5.72
N HIS A 173 0.06 -1.08 6.11
CA HIS A 173 -1.11 -0.22 6.29
C HIS A 173 -2.16 -0.78 7.27
N LEU A 174 -1.70 -1.48 8.31
CA LEU A 174 -2.58 -2.05 9.33
C LEU A 174 -3.32 -0.95 10.09
N SER A 175 -4.63 -1.10 10.26
CA SER A 175 -5.46 -0.20 11.05
C SER A 175 -5.02 -0.21 12.51
N ARG A 176 -5.00 0.97 13.13
CA ARG A 176 -4.70 1.09 14.56
C ARG A 176 -5.81 0.49 15.44
N ASP A 177 -7.06 0.68 15.02
CA ASP A 177 -8.22 0.42 15.87
C ASP A 177 -8.93 -0.89 15.50
N ASN A 178 -8.70 -1.39 14.28
CA ASN A 178 -9.39 -2.58 13.75
C ASN A 178 -8.44 -3.66 13.24
N ASN A 179 -7.20 -3.67 13.71
CA ASN A 179 -6.23 -4.70 13.37
C ASN A 179 -5.10 -4.77 14.41
N HIS A 180 -4.37 -5.88 14.37
CA HIS A 180 -3.15 -6.08 15.13
C HIS A 180 -2.14 -6.85 14.27
N PRO A 181 -0.83 -6.52 14.30
CA PRO A 181 0.17 -7.19 13.46
C PRO A 181 0.16 -8.72 13.56
N GLU A 182 0.02 -9.26 14.76
CA GLU A 182 -0.06 -10.70 14.98
C GLU A 182 -1.33 -11.31 14.39
N LEU A 183 -2.48 -10.63 14.49
CA LEU A 183 -3.74 -11.09 13.91
C LEU A 183 -3.66 -11.12 12.39
N ALA A 184 -3.18 -10.04 11.76
CA ALA A 184 -2.98 -9.99 10.32
C ALA A 184 -2.04 -11.11 9.85
N TYR A 185 -0.91 -11.28 10.55
CA TYR A 185 0.05 -12.36 10.28
C TYR A 185 -0.61 -13.74 10.34
N LYS A 186 -1.29 -14.06 11.45
CA LYS A 186 -1.90 -15.39 11.68
C LYS A 186 -3.05 -15.68 10.73
N THR A 187 -3.86 -14.68 10.39
CA THR A 187 -4.94 -14.84 9.41
C THR A 187 -4.39 -15.22 8.04
N ILE A 188 -3.34 -14.52 7.58
CA ILE A 188 -2.74 -14.76 6.28
C ILE A 188 -1.90 -16.03 6.26
N GLU A 189 -1.10 -16.31 7.31
CA GLU A 189 -0.37 -17.56 7.48
C GLU A 189 -1.31 -18.77 7.38
N TYR A 190 -2.47 -18.72 8.05
CA TYR A 190 -3.45 -19.78 8.00
C TYR A 190 -4.03 -20.00 6.60
N ARG A 191 -4.34 -18.91 5.87
CA ARG A 191 -4.82 -19.00 4.48
C ARG A 191 -3.79 -19.62 3.54
N LEU A 192 -2.53 -19.22 3.66
CA LEU A 192 -1.42 -19.82 2.92
C LEU A 192 -1.26 -21.31 3.25
N TYR A 193 -1.33 -21.66 4.53
CA TYR A 193 -1.23 -23.05 4.99
C TYR A 193 -2.36 -23.94 4.42
N GLN A 194 -3.58 -23.44 4.31
CA GLN A 194 -4.71 -24.17 3.71
C GLN A 194 -4.45 -24.58 2.26
N GLU A 195 -3.66 -23.82 1.51
CA GLU A 195 -3.22 -24.11 0.14
C GLU A 195 -1.86 -24.83 0.09
N GLY A 196 -1.35 -25.30 1.23
CA GLY A 196 -0.10 -26.04 1.34
C GLY A 196 1.17 -25.18 1.31
N ILE A 197 1.04 -23.85 1.37
CA ILE A 197 2.15 -22.91 1.38
C ILE A 197 2.61 -22.68 2.83
N ARG A 198 3.89 -22.88 3.10
CA ARG A 198 4.44 -22.79 4.45
C ARG A 198 5.29 -21.54 4.61
N VAL A 199 4.83 -20.65 5.47
CA VAL A 199 5.59 -19.49 5.91
C VAL A 199 6.89 -19.93 6.61
N GLY A 200 7.99 -19.23 6.35
CA GLY A 200 9.33 -19.58 6.82
C GLY A 200 10.03 -20.69 6.02
N LYS A 201 9.36 -21.28 5.02
CA LYS A 201 9.94 -22.28 4.13
C LYS A 201 9.75 -21.96 2.64
N ASP A 202 8.51 -21.74 2.24
CA ASP A 202 8.15 -21.49 0.85
C ASP A 202 8.15 -19.98 0.55
N VAL A 203 7.81 -19.17 1.59
CA VAL A 203 7.77 -17.70 1.53
C VAL A 203 7.98 -17.13 2.94
N GLU A 204 8.60 -15.96 3.03
CA GLU A 204 8.68 -15.18 4.27
C GLU A 204 7.49 -14.23 4.37
N LEU A 205 6.84 -14.18 5.54
CA LEU A 205 5.71 -13.31 5.84
C LEU A 205 6.07 -12.39 6.99
N VAL A 206 5.87 -11.09 6.80
CA VAL A 206 6.20 -10.06 7.79
C VAL A 206 5.02 -9.10 7.95
N ALA A 207 4.52 -8.92 9.14
CA ALA A 207 3.57 -7.85 9.45
C ALA A 207 4.33 -6.60 9.91
N LEU A 208 4.33 -5.56 9.07
CA LEU A 208 5.01 -4.31 9.38
C LEU A 208 4.30 -3.54 10.49
N THR A 209 5.07 -3.03 11.43
CA THR A 209 4.55 -2.22 12.53
C THR A 209 4.38 -0.76 12.11
N ARG A 210 3.40 -0.07 12.72
CA ARG A 210 3.06 1.31 12.34
C ARG A 210 4.11 2.34 12.78
N ASN A 211 4.68 2.17 13.97
CA ASN A 211 5.43 3.21 14.67
C ASN A 211 6.93 2.91 14.80
N HIS A 212 7.36 1.77 14.31
CA HIS A 212 8.76 1.35 14.39
C HIS A 212 9.26 0.97 13.01
N PRO A 213 10.50 1.30 12.64
CA PRO A 213 11.09 0.80 11.42
C PRO A 213 11.17 -0.72 11.49
N SER A 214 11.04 -1.37 10.34
CA SER A 214 11.29 -2.80 10.20
C SER A 214 12.77 -3.11 10.39
N GLU A 215 13.09 -4.37 10.57
CA GLU A 215 14.45 -4.85 10.43
C GLU A 215 14.99 -4.61 9.01
N TYR A 216 16.30 -4.69 8.88
CA TYR A 216 16.95 -4.63 7.56
C TYR A 216 16.84 -6.00 6.88
N TYR A 217 16.28 -6.03 5.69
CA TYR A 217 16.15 -7.22 4.87
C TYR A 217 17.18 -7.20 3.75
N ASN A 218 18.04 -8.22 3.68
CA ASN A 218 18.97 -8.43 2.58
C ASN A 218 18.38 -9.46 1.62
N PHE A 219 18.06 -9.03 0.42
CA PHE A 219 17.45 -9.90 -0.60
C PHE A 219 18.47 -10.69 -1.46
N GLY A 220 19.75 -10.64 -1.10
CA GLY A 220 20.83 -11.28 -1.83
C GLY A 220 21.13 -10.60 -3.18
N GLU A 221 22.23 -11.02 -3.81
CA GLU A 221 22.60 -10.60 -5.16
C GLU A 221 21.84 -11.38 -6.25
#